data_287a2467e03a270a6764d6d0c49451a6
#
_entry.id   287a2467e03a270a6764d6d0c49451a6
#
_cell.length_a   1.000
_cell.length_b   1.000
_cell.length_c   1.000
_cell.angle_alpha   90.00
_cell.angle_beta   90.00
_cell.angle_gamma   90.00
#
_symmetry.space_group_name_H-M   'P 1'
#
loop_
_entity.id
_entity.type
_entity.pdbx_description
1 polymer ?
#
loop_
_entity_poly.entity_id
_entity_poly.type
_entity_poly.pdbx_seq_one_letter_code
_entity_poly.pdbx_strand_id
1 'polypeptide(L)'
;VYKRQVWCERAGAEMVKQSEGSDPAAVVFDAIAVARKRAADVLIIDTAGRLQNKKNLMNELAKTDRVIDRELPGASRETLLVLDATTGQNAVSQAKEFSQAANITGITLNKLDGTAKGGIVIAIKQELGIPVKFIGVGEKIDDMQEFDAADFVRALFGE
;
A
#
# COMPACT_ATOMS: atom_id res chain seq x y z
N VAL A 1 -8.62 -9.92 -10.53
CA VAL A 1 -9.64 -10.34 -9.54
C VAL A 1 -9.33 -11.71 -8.98
N TYR A 2 -9.05 -12.72 -9.81
CA TYR A 2 -8.80 -14.10 -9.36
C TYR A 2 -7.62 -14.22 -8.37
N LYS A 3 -6.51 -13.54 -8.63
CA LYS A 3 -5.34 -13.57 -7.71
C LYS A 3 -5.66 -13.07 -6.31
N ARG A 4 -6.38 -11.95 -6.19
CA ARG A 4 -6.78 -11.40 -4.88
C ARG A 4 -7.72 -12.34 -4.13
N GLN A 5 -8.63 -12.99 -4.84
CA GLN A 5 -9.55 -13.96 -4.25
C GLN A 5 -8.81 -15.13 -3.58
N VAL A 6 -7.83 -15.71 -4.28
CA VAL A 6 -6.99 -16.80 -3.73
C VAL A 6 -6.24 -16.34 -2.47
N TRP A 7 -5.70 -15.12 -2.46
CA TRP A 7 -5.00 -14.60 -1.28
C TRP A 7 -5.93 -14.31 -0.11
N CYS A 8 -7.13 -13.77 -0.36
CA CYS A 8 -8.14 -13.61 0.69
C CYS A 8 -8.53 -14.94 1.31
N GLU A 9 -8.78 -15.97 0.49
CA GLU A 9 -9.09 -17.32 0.97
C GLU A 9 -7.97 -17.91 1.83
N ARG A 10 -6.70 -17.76 1.40
CA ARG A 10 -5.53 -18.22 2.17
C ARG A 10 -5.33 -17.48 3.48
N ALA A 11 -5.62 -16.18 3.50
CA ALA A 11 -5.52 -15.34 4.70
C ALA A 11 -6.74 -15.43 5.62
N GLY A 12 -7.78 -16.18 5.24
CA GLY A 12 -9.04 -16.22 5.99
C GLY A 12 -9.80 -14.89 5.96
N ALA A 13 -9.52 -14.03 4.99
CA ALA A 13 -10.13 -12.71 4.86
C ALA A 13 -11.32 -12.76 3.90
N GLU A 14 -12.39 -12.04 4.25
CA GLU A 14 -13.54 -11.88 3.36
C GLU A 14 -13.28 -10.78 2.33
N MET A 15 -13.78 -10.97 1.11
CA MET A 15 -13.60 -10.01 0.02
C MET A 15 -14.92 -9.35 -0.38
N VAL A 16 -14.90 -8.02 -0.46
CA VAL A 16 -15.96 -7.23 -1.08
C VAL A 16 -15.49 -6.79 -2.47
N LYS A 17 -16.25 -7.08 -3.49
CA LYS A 17 -15.96 -6.72 -4.89
C LYS A 17 -17.26 -6.35 -5.63
N GLN A 18 -17.13 -5.55 -6.66
CA GLN A 18 -18.18 -5.27 -7.62
C GLN A 18 -17.75 -5.70 -9.04
N SER A 19 -18.63 -5.46 -10.01
CA SER A 19 -18.37 -5.75 -11.42
C SER A 19 -17.18 -4.96 -11.95
N GLU A 20 -16.54 -5.47 -12.99
CA GLU A 20 -15.48 -4.76 -13.70
C GLU A 20 -16.01 -3.42 -14.26
N GLY A 21 -15.23 -2.35 -14.09
CA GLY A 21 -15.64 -1.00 -14.47
C GLY A 21 -16.44 -0.21 -13.43
N SER A 22 -16.75 -0.80 -12.27
CA SER A 22 -17.38 -0.06 -11.17
C SER A 22 -16.47 1.06 -10.65
N ASP A 23 -17.11 2.15 -10.19
CA ASP A 23 -16.40 3.26 -9.54
C ASP A 23 -15.71 2.80 -8.25
N PRO A 24 -14.37 2.94 -8.12
CA PRO A 24 -13.64 2.49 -6.94
C PRO A 24 -14.17 3.07 -5.62
N ALA A 25 -14.61 4.33 -5.63
CA ALA A 25 -15.15 4.98 -4.43
C ALA A 25 -16.50 4.38 -4.01
N ALA A 26 -17.34 3.91 -4.97
CA ALA A 26 -18.58 3.20 -4.66
C ALA A 26 -18.29 1.82 -4.05
N VAL A 27 -17.27 1.11 -4.57
CA VAL A 27 -16.83 -0.18 -3.98
C VAL A 27 -16.38 0.01 -2.53
N VAL A 28 -15.63 1.07 -2.25
CA VAL A 28 -15.16 1.38 -0.89
C VAL A 28 -16.34 1.72 0.02
N PHE A 29 -17.30 2.50 -0.44
CA PHE A 29 -18.52 2.81 0.31
C PHE A 29 -19.26 1.54 0.74
N ASP A 30 -19.50 0.63 -0.20
CA ASP A 30 -20.18 -0.64 0.07
C ASP A 30 -19.34 -1.54 1.00
N ALA A 31 -18.02 -1.57 0.81
CA ALA A 31 -17.11 -2.33 1.67
C ALA A 31 -17.15 -1.85 3.13
N ILE A 32 -17.21 -0.53 3.35
CA ILE A 32 -17.37 0.04 4.68
C ILE A 32 -18.71 -0.37 5.32
N ALA A 33 -19.80 -0.32 4.55
CA ALA A 33 -21.12 -0.73 5.04
C ALA A 33 -21.13 -2.22 5.43
N VAL A 34 -20.50 -3.08 4.63
CA VAL A 34 -20.34 -4.51 4.91
C VAL A 34 -19.47 -4.74 6.16
N ALA A 35 -18.33 -4.05 6.26
CA ALA A 35 -17.42 -4.16 7.39
C ALA A 35 -18.12 -3.79 8.72
N ARG A 36 -18.89 -2.69 8.73
CA ARG A 36 -19.70 -2.29 9.90
C ARG A 36 -20.73 -3.36 10.26
N LYS A 37 -21.47 -3.88 9.29
CA LYS A 37 -22.49 -4.92 9.52
C LYS A 37 -21.91 -6.20 10.13
N ARG A 38 -20.66 -6.52 9.77
CA ARG A 38 -19.94 -7.71 10.24
C ARG A 38 -19.10 -7.49 11.48
N ALA A 39 -19.07 -6.26 12.00
CA ALA A 39 -18.19 -5.84 13.08
C ALA A 39 -16.73 -6.21 12.83
N ALA A 40 -16.25 -5.97 11.60
CA ALA A 40 -14.88 -6.26 11.21
C ALA A 40 -13.91 -5.32 11.92
N ASP A 41 -12.84 -5.86 12.49
CA ASP A 41 -11.80 -5.09 13.18
C ASP A 41 -10.92 -4.31 12.22
N VAL A 42 -10.67 -4.87 11.03
CA VAL A 42 -9.78 -4.31 10.01
C VAL A 42 -10.44 -4.36 8.64
N LEU A 43 -10.37 -3.26 7.90
CA LEU A 43 -10.75 -3.16 6.50
C LEU A 43 -9.52 -2.80 5.67
N ILE A 44 -9.13 -3.67 4.75
CA ILE A 44 -8.02 -3.45 3.81
C ILE A 44 -8.60 -3.04 2.45
N ILE A 45 -8.18 -1.88 1.94
CA ILE A 45 -8.63 -1.33 0.66
C ILE A 45 -7.46 -1.39 -0.32
N ASP A 46 -7.51 -2.32 -1.27
CA ASP A 46 -6.51 -2.42 -2.35
C ASP A 46 -6.93 -1.58 -3.55
N THR A 47 -6.10 -0.60 -3.90
CA THR A 47 -6.39 0.39 -4.94
C THR A 47 -5.68 0.06 -6.26
N ALA A 48 -6.12 0.66 -7.36
CA ALA A 48 -5.36 0.63 -8.61
C ALA A 48 -4.02 1.36 -8.45
N GLY A 49 -2.95 0.79 -9.03
CA GLY A 49 -1.59 1.33 -8.97
C GLY A 49 -0.98 1.64 -10.35
N ARG A 50 -1.77 1.65 -11.43
CA ARG A 50 -1.26 1.84 -12.78
C ARG A 50 -1.05 3.33 -13.09
N LEU A 51 0.21 3.77 -13.13
CA LEU A 51 0.61 5.15 -13.45
C LEU A 51 0.35 5.57 -14.92
N GLN A 52 0.00 4.62 -15.81
CA GLN A 52 -0.23 4.90 -17.23
C GLN A 52 -1.37 5.91 -17.49
N ASN A 53 -2.30 6.06 -16.54
CA ASN A 53 -3.36 7.07 -16.57
C ASN A 53 -3.33 7.91 -15.28
N LYS A 54 -2.21 8.56 -15.04
CA LYS A 54 -1.84 9.25 -13.82
C LYS A 54 -2.93 10.17 -13.28
N LYS A 55 -3.49 11.05 -14.11
CA LYS A 55 -4.48 12.04 -13.68
C LYS A 55 -5.78 11.38 -13.18
N ASN A 56 -6.26 10.38 -13.88
CA ASN A 56 -7.48 9.66 -13.47
C ASN A 56 -7.24 8.88 -12.18
N LEU A 57 -6.09 8.20 -12.07
CA LEU A 57 -5.73 7.46 -10.86
C LEU A 57 -5.67 8.39 -9.62
N MET A 58 -5.03 9.55 -9.74
CA MET A 58 -4.95 10.51 -8.62
C MET A 58 -6.32 11.04 -8.21
N ASN A 59 -7.21 11.30 -9.18
CA ASN A 59 -8.58 11.71 -8.91
C ASN A 59 -9.40 10.60 -8.22
N GLU A 60 -9.23 9.34 -8.65
CA GLU A 60 -9.88 8.17 -8.03
C GLU A 60 -9.41 7.98 -6.59
N LEU A 61 -8.11 8.08 -6.34
CA LEU A 61 -7.54 7.99 -4.99
C LEU A 61 -8.07 9.09 -4.08
N ALA A 62 -8.05 10.35 -4.53
CA ALA A 62 -8.57 11.47 -3.77
C ALA A 62 -10.09 11.36 -3.51
N LYS A 63 -10.86 10.76 -4.45
CA LYS A 63 -12.27 10.48 -4.25
C LYS A 63 -12.50 9.39 -3.21
N THR A 64 -11.73 8.32 -3.28
CA THR A 64 -11.76 7.22 -2.31
C THR A 64 -11.42 7.72 -0.91
N ASP A 65 -10.40 8.56 -0.79
CA ASP A 65 -9.96 9.18 0.44
C ASP A 65 -11.11 9.95 1.13
N ARG A 66 -11.78 10.81 0.36
CA ARG A 66 -12.95 11.56 0.86
C ARG A 66 -14.11 10.66 1.32
N VAL A 67 -14.34 9.53 0.63
CA VAL A 67 -15.38 8.58 1.04
C VAL A 67 -15.01 7.95 2.39
N ILE A 68 -13.75 7.55 2.57
CA ILE A 68 -13.29 6.98 3.84
C ILE A 68 -13.44 7.99 4.98
N ASP A 69 -13.00 9.23 4.79
CA ASP A 69 -13.09 10.28 5.81
C ASP A 69 -14.54 10.55 6.23
N ARG A 70 -15.45 10.56 5.27
CA ARG A 70 -16.87 10.77 5.51
C ARG A 70 -17.54 9.59 6.24
N GLU A 71 -17.26 8.38 5.78
CA GLU A 71 -17.93 7.18 6.26
C GLU A 71 -17.31 6.61 7.55
N LEU A 72 -16.03 6.86 7.79
CA LEU A 72 -15.29 6.37 8.95
C LEU A 72 -14.60 7.52 9.72
N PRO A 73 -15.32 8.57 10.15
CA PRO A 73 -14.71 9.65 10.89
C PRO A 73 -14.10 9.12 12.20
N GLY A 74 -12.82 9.42 12.43
CA GLY A 74 -12.10 9.00 13.64
C GLY A 74 -11.59 7.57 13.67
N ALA A 75 -11.75 6.79 12.61
CA ALA A 75 -11.11 5.48 12.51
C ALA A 75 -9.58 5.62 12.41
N SER A 76 -8.85 4.74 13.09
CA SER A 76 -7.40 4.60 12.87
C SER A 76 -7.14 4.21 11.43
N ARG A 77 -6.28 4.97 10.75
CA ARG A 77 -6.03 4.79 9.33
C ARG A 77 -4.55 4.75 9.01
N GLU A 78 -4.19 3.74 8.24
CA GLU A 78 -2.89 3.62 7.60
C GLU A 78 -3.04 3.66 6.07
N THR A 79 -2.25 4.50 5.42
CA THR A 79 -2.17 4.54 3.95
C THR A 79 -0.77 4.12 3.55
N LEU A 80 -0.65 2.88 3.11
CA LEU A 80 0.62 2.26 2.73
C LEU A 80 0.83 2.38 1.22
N LEU A 81 1.93 3.01 0.82
CA LEU A 81 2.36 3.03 -0.57
C LEU A 81 3.28 1.83 -0.82
N VAL A 82 2.87 0.98 -1.76
CA VAL A 82 3.67 -0.19 -2.16
C VAL A 82 4.58 0.19 -3.33
N LEU A 83 5.89 0.05 -3.13
CA LEU A 83 6.92 0.37 -4.12
C LEU A 83 7.78 -0.86 -4.43
N ASP A 84 8.31 -0.90 -5.64
CA ASP A 84 9.28 -1.91 -6.08
C ASP A 84 10.70 -1.36 -5.91
N ALA A 85 11.51 -1.99 -5.05
CA ALA A 85 12.89 -1.56 -4.76
C ALA A 85 13.79 -1.60 -6.00
N THR A 86 13.48 -2.44 -6.99
CA THR A 86 14.27 -2.58 -8.21
C THR A 86 14.19 -1.35 -9.12
N THR A 87 13.18 -0.50 -8.95
CA THR A 87 12.99 0.70 -9.78
C THR A 87 13.88 1.88 -9.39
N GLY A 88 14.60 1.78 -8.27
CA GLY A 88 15.57 2.79 -7.84
C GLY A 88 14.94 4.18 -7.69
N GLN A 89 15.55 5.22 -8.26
CA GLN A 89 15.08 6.62 -8.15
C GLN A 89 13.66 6.84 -8.69
N ASN A 90 13.17 5.99 -9.58
CA ASN A 90 11.78 6.07 -10.03
C ASN A 90 10.78 5.80 -8.89
N ALA A 91 11.14 4.96 -7.91
CA ALA A 91 10.30 4.73 -6.74
C ALA A 91 10.11 6.01 -5.92
N VAL A 92 11.17 6.81 -5.75
CA VAL A 92 11.10 8.10 -5.04
C VAL A 92 10.18 9.09 -5.78
N SER A 93 10.33 9.17 -7.11
CA SER A 93 9.48 10.03 -7.93
C SER A 93 8.01 9.61 -7.86
N GLN A 94 7.73 8.31 -7.91
CA GLN A 94 6.38 7.78 -7.73
C GLN A 94 5.82 8.15 -6.34
N ALA A 95 6.60 7.97 -5.30
CA ALA A 95 6.17 8.28 -3.95
C ALA A 95 5.83 9.77 -3.77
N LYS A 96 6.60 10.68 -4.37
CA LYS A 96 6.29 12.12 -4.39
C LYS A 96 4.94 12.41 -5.04
N GLU A 97 4.65 11.74 -6.15
CA GLU A 97 3.39 11.93 -6.86
C GLU A 97 2.19 11.40 -6.09
N PHE A 98 2.28 10.20 -5.52
CA PHE A 98 1.22 9.63 -4.70
C PHE A 98 0.95 10.44 -3.43
N SER A 99 1.99 11.03 -2.83
CA SER A 99 1.85 11.89 -1.64
C SER A 99 1.08 13.18 -1.90
N GLN A 100 0.92 13.60 -3.16
CA GLN A 100 0.08 14.73 -3.53
C GLN A 100 -1.42 14.38 -3.58
N ALA A 101 -1.75 13.11 -3.74
CA ALA A 101 -3.12 12.64 -3.92
C ALA A 101 -3.70 11.95 -2.67
N ALA A 102 -2.84 11.40 -1.82
CA ALA A 102 -3.23 10.67 -0.61
C ALA A 102 -2.28 10.97 0.54
N ASN A 103 -2.78 10.96 1.76
CA ASN A 103 -1.97 11.11 2.97
C ASN A 103 -1.26 9.77 3.28
N ILE A 104 -0.07 9.57 2.70
CA ILE A 104 0.71 8.35 2.88
C ILE A 104 1.35 8.35 4.26
N THR A 105 1.07 7.32 5.06
CA THR A 105 1.56 7.17 6.43
C THR A 105 2.72 6.18 6.54
N GLY A 106 2.95 5.37 5.52
CA GLY A 106 4.04 4.41 5.48
C GLY A 106 4.28 3.84 4.09
N ILE A 107 5.42 3.20 3.93
CA ILE A 107 5.85 2.56 2.70
C ILE A 107 6.06 1.06 2.94
N THR A 108 5.58 0.26 2.01
CA THR A 108 5.96 -1.15 1.85
C THR A 108 6.89 -1.25 0.66
N LEU A 109 8.10 -1.74 0.88
CA LEU A 109 9.11 -1.84 -0.16
C LEU A 109 9.32 -3.31 -0.55
N ASN A 110 8.86 -3.68 -1.74
CA ASN A 110 8.92 -5.05 -2.26
C ASN A 110 10.20 -5.31 -3.06
N LYS A 111 10.56 -6.58 -3.21
CA LYS A 111 11.70 -7.09 -3.97
C LYS A 111 13.06 -6.57 -3.47
N LEU A 112 13.19 -6.43 -2.18
CA LEU A 112 14.43 -5.97 -1.57
C LEU A 112 15.54 -7.04 -1.67
N ASP A 113 15.16 -8.32 -1.72
CA ASP A 113 16.04 -9.48 -1.93
C ASP A 113 16.78 -9.48 -3.28
N GLY A 114 16.19 -8.89 -4.30
CA GLY A 114 16.75 -8.82 -5.66
C GLY A 114 17.71 -7.66 -5.90
N THR A 115 18.03 -6.83 -4.91
CA THR A 115 18.77 -5.59 -5.15
C THR A 115 19.90 -5.36 -4.16
N ALA A 116 21.11 -5.11 -4.69
CA ALA A 116 22.20 -4.47 -3.95
C ALA A 116 21.88 -2.99 -3.56
N LYS A 117 20.61 -2.58 -3.64
CA LYS A 117 20.18 -1.17 -3.61
C LYS A 117 19.39 -0.82 -2.36
N GLY A 118 19.80 -1.32 -1.19
CA GLY A 118 19.26 -0.85 0.09
C GLY A 118 19.26 0.68 0.23
N GLY A 119 20.09 1.38 -0.53
CA GLY A 119 20.12 2.84 -0.58
C GLY A 119 18.79 3.51 -0.93
N ILE A 120 17.86 2.82 -1.58
CA ILE A 120 16.52 3.36 -1.86
C ILE A 120 15.73 3.66 -0.57
N VAL A 121 15.89 2.86 0.47
CA VAL A 121 15.27 3.09 1.79
C VAL A 121 15.72 4.43 2.36
N ILE A 122 17.02 4.71 2.26
CA ILE A 122 17.62 5.96 2.76
C ILE A 122 17.09 7.15 1.96
N ALA A 123 17.08 7.04 0.61
CA ALA A 123 16.60 8.11 -0.26
C ALA A 123 15.12 8.45 0.01
N ILE A 124 14.26 7.45 0.16
CA ILE A 124 12.85 7.62 0.50
C ILE A 124 12.71 8.38 1.83
N LYS A 125 13.45 7.97 2.86
CA LYS A 125 13.39 8.62 4.17
C LYS A 125 13.88 10.07 4.12
N GLN A 126 14.98 10.33 3.42
CA GLN A 126 15.55 11.67 3.30
C GLN A 126 14.66 12.63 2.51
N GLU A 127 14.09 12.16 1.40
CA GLU A 127 13.36 13.04 0.48
C GLU A 127 11.88 13.22 0.84
N LEU A 128 11.27 12.22 1.50
CA LEU A 128 9.82 12.21 1.78
C LEU A 128 9.49 12.28 3.26
N GLY A 129 10.43 11.94 4.14
CA GLY A 129 10.16 11.85 5.58
C GLY A 129 9.24 10.69 5.97
N ILE A 130 8.69 9.95 4.99
CA ILE A 130 7.75 8.85 5.22
C ILE A 130 8.52 7.61 5.70
N PRO A 131 8.06 6.91 6.76
CA PRO A 131 8.73 5.71 7.23
C PRO A 131 8.48 4.52 6.29
N VAL A 132 9.50 3.69 6.06
CA VAL A 132 9.31 2.33 5.59
C VAL A 132 8.80 1.51 6.77
N LYS A 133 7.68 0.82 6.61
CA LYS A 133 7.05 0.00 7.65
C LYS A 133 7.20 -1.49 7.39
N PHE A 134 7.15 -1.88 6.12
CA PHE A 134 7.24 -3.27 5.71
C PHE A 134 8.20 -3.44 4.54
N ILE A 135 8.80 -4.63 4.48
CA ILE A 135 9.64 -5.07 3.36
C ILE A 135 9.15 -6.43 2.85
N GLY A 136 9.15 -6.59 1.53
CA GLY A 136 8.91 -7.87 0.87
C GLY A 136 10.23 -8.45 0.37
N VAL A 137 10.58 -9.63 0.88
CA VAL A 137 11.83 -10.34 0.57
C VAL A 137 11.61 -11.64 -0.20
N GLY A 138 10.42 -11.82 -0.75
CA GLY A 138 10.03 -13.00 -1.53
C GLY A 138 8.56 -12.92 -1.96
N GLU A 139 7.99 -14.06 -2.34
CA GLU A 139 6.62 -14.13 -2.89
C GLU A 139 5.63 -14.94 -2.02
N LYS A 140 6.07 -15.48 -0.88
CA LYS A 140 5.21 -16.21 0.04
C LYS A 140 4.53 -15.27 1.02
N ILE A 141 3.51 -15.75 1.73
CA ILE A 141 2.77 -14.97 2.71
C ILE A 141 3.67 -14.50 3.86
N ASP A 142 4.64 -15.31 4.24
CA ASP A 142 5.58 -15.04 5.34
C ASP A 142 6.81 -14.20 4.89
N ASP A 143 6.92 -13.89 3.60
CA ASP A 143 8.04 -13.12 3.05
C ASP A 143 7.81 -11.59 3.15
N MET A 144 6.71 -11.17 3.76
CA MET A 144 6.45 -9.80 4.16
C MET A 144 6.82 -9.63 5.64
N GLN A 145 7.75 -8.72 5.93
CA GLN A 145 8.30 -8.51 7.26
C GLN A 145 8.14 -7.04 7.68
N GLU A 146 8.03 -6.79 8.98
CA GLU A 146 8.18 -5.44 9.52
C GLU A 146 9.61 -4.95 9.27
N PHE A 147 9.73 -3.66 8.95
CA PHE A 147 11.03 -3.05 8.72
C PHE A 147 11.69 -2.66 10.03
N ASP A 148 12.82 -3.31 10.34
CA ASP A 148 13.72 -2.89 11.42
C ASP A 148 14.92 -2.13 10.85
N ALA A 149 15.11 -0.89 11.27
CA ALA A 149 16.18 -0.03 10.76
C ALA A 149 17.57 -0.49 11.20
N ALA A 150 17.70 -1.10 12.39
CA ALA A 150 18.99 -1.57 12.89
C ALA A 150 19.43 -2.84 12.17
N ASP A 151 18.49 -3.78 11.96
CA ASP A 151 18.75 -4.99 11.17
C ASP A 151 19.08 -4.65 9.72
N PHE A 152 18.37 -3.68 9.15
CA PHE A 152 18.64 -3.22 7.80
C PHE A 152 20.05 -2.62 7.66
N VAL A 153 20.48 -1.77 8.60
CA VAL A 153 21.81 -1.16 8.57
C VAL A 153 22.88 -2.23 8.75
N ARG A 154 22.70 -3.20 9.67
CA ARG A 154 23.63 -4.33 9.82
C ARG A 154 23.77 -5.12 8.52
N ALA A 155 22.64 -5.46 7.90
CA ALA A 155 22.65 -6.17 6.63
C ALA A 155 23.30 -5.39 5.47
N LEU A 156 23.15 -4.06 5.48
CA LEU A 156 23.70 -3.19 4.44
C LEU A 156 25.22 -3.05 4.51
N PHE A 157 25.79 -3.04 5.72
CA PHE A 157 27.22 -2.85 5.96
C PHE A 157 27.98 -4.14 6.27
N GLY A 158 27.31 -5.28 6.35
CA GLY A 158 27.92 -6.59 6.52
C GLY A 158 28.41 -6.86 7.95
N GLU A 159 27.75 -6.26 8.94
CA GLU A 159 27.99 -6.47 10.37
C GLU A 159 27.05 -7.54 10.96
#